data_de8029b125260fdd29278fbb07ecc5d1
#
_entry.id   de8029b125260fdd29278fbb07ecc5d1
#
_cell.length_a   1.000
_cell.length_b   1.000
_cell.length_c   1.000
_cell.angle_alpha   90.00
_cell.angle_beta   90.00
_cell.angle_gamma   90.00
#
_symmetry.space_group_name_H-M   'P 1'
#
loop_
_entity.id
_entity.type
_entity.pdbx_description
1 polymer ?
#
loop_
_entity_poly.entity_id
_entity_poly.type
_entity_poly.pdbx_seq_one_letter_code
_entity_poly.pdbx_strand_id
1 'polypeptide(L)'
;MSYYEYGNTEKYLLSLLPRSVQPELDEVRREAEALGVPVISETGAQLLKNVTMITDPERVLEIGTGPGYSGLLMLLNSRHRL
;
A
#
# COMPACT_ATOMS: atom_id res chain seq x y z
N MET A 1 -6.20 -17.00 8.09
CA MET A 1 -5.91 -15.86 8.96
C MET A 1 -5.04 -14.86 8.22
N SER A 2 -5.40 -13.61 8.27
CA SER A 2 -4.56 -12.57 7.66
C SER A 2 -3.24 -12.47 8.41
N TYR A 3 -2.15 -12.17 7.69
CA TYR A 3 -0.86 -11.91 8.32
C TYR A 3 -0.92 -10.75 9.31
N TYR A 4 -1.75 -9.76 9.01
CA TYR A 4 -1.98 -8.62 9.88
C TYR A 4 -3.37 -8.69 10.47
N GLU A 5 -3.46 -8.69 11.79
CA GLU A 5 -4.73 -8.51 12.48
C GLU A 5 -4.80 -7.08 12.98
N TYR A 6 -5.83 -6.37 12.58
CA TYR A 6 -6.02 -5.01 13.03
C TYR A 6 -6.68 -4.98 14.40
N GLY A 7 -6.08 -4.24 15.34
CA GLY A 7 -6.73 -3.93 16.61
C GLY A 7 -7.89 -2.95 16.40
N ASN A 8 -8.62 -2.68 17.49
CA ASN A 8 -9.78 -1.79 17.43
C ASN A 8 -9.41 -0.37 16.97
N THR A 9 -8.25 0.14 17.43
CA THR A 9 -7.77 1.47 17.04
C THR A 9 -7.52 1.51 15.55
N GLU A 10 -6.86 0.49 15.01
CA GLU A 10 -6.56 0.41 13.57
C GLU A 10 -7.84 0.37 12.75
N LYS A 11 -8.82 -0.44 13.17
CA LYS A 11 -10.10 -0.52 12.47
C LYS A 11 -10.83 0.83 12.48
N TYR A 12 -10.76 1.56 13.58
CA TYR A 12 -11.36 2.88 13.66
C TYR A 12 -10.68 3.84 12.68
N LEU A 13 -9.35 3.86 12.66
CA LEU A 13 -8.62 4.73 11.74
C LEU A 13 -8.93 4.40 10.29
N LEU A 14 -9.02 3.12 9.94
CA LEU A 14 -9.36 2.69 8.59
C LEU A 14 -10.76 3.15 8.19
N SER A 15 -11.69 3.20 9.13
CA SER A 15 -13.06 3.65 8.85
C SER A 15 -13.12 5.13 8.47
N LEU A 16 -12.10 5.91 8.83
CA LEU A 16 -12.02 7.35 8.54
C LEU A 16 -11.32 7.63 7.21
N LEU A 17 -10.64 6.65 6.62
CA LEU A 17 -9.91 6.84 5.38
C LEU A 17 -10.86 6.74 4.17
N PRO A 18 -10.61 7.55 3.12
CA PRO A 18 -11.35 7.39 1.88
C PRO A 18 -11.05 6.02 1.27
N ARG A 19 -12.00 5.49 0.52
CA ARG A 19 -11.79 4.25 -0.20
C ARG A 19 -10.70 4.42 -1.24
N SER A 20 -9.92 3.36 -1.41
CA SER A 20 -8.94 3.31 -2.48
C SER A 20 -9.64 3.41 -3.83
N VAL A 21 -9.06 4.21 -4.74
CA VAL A 21 -9.51 4.30 -6.12
C VAL A 21 -8.50 3.66 -7.08
N GLN A 22 -7.61 2.84 -6.55
CA GLN A 22 -6.58 2.16 -7.32
C GLN A 22 -6.80 0.65 -7.26
N PRO A 23 -7.66 0.12 -8.15
CA PRO A 23 -8.04 -1.29 -8.11
C PRO A 23 -6.87 -2.26 -8.30
N GLU A 24 -5.80 -1.83 -8.98
CA GLU A 24 -4.61 -2.65 -9.16
C GLU A 24 -3.96 -2.97 -7.81
N LEU A 25 -3.95 -2.01 -6.90
CA LEU A 25 -3.41 -2.20 -5.56
C LEU A 25 -4.30 -3.12 -4.72
N ASP A 26 -5.59 -2.98 -4.83
CA ASP A 26 -6.55 -3.83 -4.13
C ASP A 26 -6.41 -5.28 -4.56
N GLU A 27 -6.17 -5.51 -5.84
CA GLU A 27 -5.98 -6.85 -6.37
C GLU A 27 -4.69 -7.49 -5.84
N VAL A 28 -3.58 -6.75 -5.84
CA VAL A 28 -2.31 -7.24 -5.32
C VAL A 28 -2.43 -7.59 -3.84
N ARG A 29 -3.09 -6.74 -3.06
CA ARG A 29 -3.33 -7.01 -1.64
C ARG A 29 -4.13 -8.28 -1.43
N ARG A 30 -5.20 -8.44 -2.18
CA ARG A 30 -6.07 -9.61 -2.06
C ARG A 30 -5.32 -10.89 -2.39
N GLU A 31 -4.53 -10.90 -3.45
CA GLU A 31 -3.72 -12.05 -3.82
C GLU A 31 -2.65 -12.37 -2.76
N ALA A 32 -2.00 -11.34 -2.24
CA ALA A 32 -0.98 -11.52 -1.20
C ALA A 32 -1.61 -12.10 0.07
N GLU A 33 -2.77 -11.62 0.48
CA GLU A 33 -3.47 -12.14 1.65
C GLU A 33 -3.91 -13.58 1.45
N ALA A 34 -4.38 -13.93 0.25
CA ALA A 34 -4.78 -15.29 -0.07
C ALA A 34 -3.59 -16.27 0.00
N LEU A 35 -2.40 -15.81 -0.33
CA LEU A 35 -1.19 -16.62 -0.29
C LEU A 35 -0.44 -16.55 1.05
N GLY A 36 -0.93 -15.74 2.00
CA GLY A 36 -0.27 -15.55 3.29
C GLY A 36 1.02 -14.74 3.20
N VAL A 37 1.19 -13.93 2.16
CA VAL A 37 2.37 -13.10 1.97
C VAL A 37 2.15 -11.77 2.66
N PRO A 38 3.11 -11.31 3.50
CA PRO A 38 2.99 -10.02 4.17
C PRO A 38 2.93 -8.86 3.18
N VAL A 39 2.03 -7.91 3.45
CA VAL A 39 1.90 -6.70 2.68
C VAL A 39 1.73 -5.54 3.66
N ILE A 40 2.18 -4.34 3.27
CA ILE A 40 2.04 -3.15 4.11
C ILE A 40 0.57 -2.95 4.50
N SER A 41 0.34 -2.52 5.75
CA SER A 41 -1.02 -2.24 6.22
C SER A 41 -1.65 -1.09 5.43
N GLU A 42 -2.97 -1.00 5.46
CA GLU A 42 -3.66 0.05 4.73
C GLU A 42 -3.34 1.45 5.25
N THR A 43 -3.16 1.61 6.57
CA THR A 43 -2.74 2.89 7.13
C THR A 43 -1.31 3.23 6.73
N GLY A 44 -0.41 2.25 6.74
CA GLY A 44 0.97 2.43 6.25
C GLY A 44 1.00 2.75 4.77
N ALA A 45 0.14 2.11 3.99
CA ALA A 45 0.03 2.38 2.55
C ALA A 45 -0.45 3.82 2.30
N GLN A 46 -1.40 4.31 3.08
CA GLN A 46 -1.87 5.69 2.95
C GLN A 46 -0.75 6.68 3.25
N LEU A 47 0.05 6.42 4.28
CA LEU A 47 1.21 7.25 4.60
C LEU A 47 2.23 7.23 3.46
N LEU A 48 2.54 6.06 2.94
CA LEU A 48 3.48 5.91 1.83
C LEU A 48 2.98 6.65 0.58
N LYS A 49 1.69 6.55 0.29
CA LYS A 49 1.06 7.27 -0.80
C LYS A 49 1.25 8.77 -0.65
N ASN A 50 0.96 9.32 0.53
CA ASN A 50 1.10 10.75 0.80
C ASN A 50 2.55 11.21 0.66
N VAL A 51 3.50 10.46 1.22
CA VAL A 51 4.93 10.77 1.09
C VAL A 51 5.36 10.75 -0.38
N THR A 52 4.91 9.76 -1.14
CA THR A 52 5.23 9.64 -2.56
C THR A 52 4.72 10.84 -3.35
N MET A 53 3.48 11.26 -3.08
CA MET A 53 2.89 12.40 -3.78
C MET A 53 3.58 13.70 -3.41
N ILE A 54 3.97 13.88 -2.15
CA ILE A 54 4.64 15.10 -1.68
C ILE A 54 6.06 15.19 -2.24
N THR A 55 6.82 14.10 -2.18
CA THR A 55 8.22 14.10 -2.62
C THR A 55 8.36 13.95 -4.13
N ASP A 56 7.39 13.31 -4.77
CA ASP A 56 7.37 13.05 -6.21
C ASP A 56 8.73 12.56 -6.75
N PRO A 57 9.22 11.42 -6.25
CA PRO A 57 10.57 10.96 -6.56
C PRO A 57 10.71 10.49 -8.00
N GLU A 58 11.86 10.78 -8.61
CA GLU A 58 12.22 10.24 -9.93
C GLU A 58 12.75 8.81 -9.81
N ARG A 59 13.39 8.50 -8.69
CA ARG A 59 14.01 7.21 -8.43
C ARG A 59 13.69 6.75 -7.04
N VAL A 60 13.41 5.46 -6.91
CA VAL A 60 13.12 4.83 -5.62
C VAL A 60 13.93 3.54 -5.52
N LEU A 61 14.57 3.34 -4.37
CA LEU A 61 15.19 2.07 -4.04
C LEU A 61 14.33 1.38 -3.00
N GLU A 62 13.92 0.16 -3.27
CA GLU A 62 13.16 -0.65 -2.35
C GLU A 62 13.93 -1.93 -2.04
N ILE A 63 14.08 -2.25 -0.75
CA ILE A 63 14.72 -3.48 -0.31
C ILE A 63 13.61 -4.41 0.18
N GLY A 64 13.53 -5.62 -0.44
CA GLY A 64 12.47 -6.58 -0.10
C GLY A 64 11.12 -6.16 -0.68
N THR A 65 10.95 -6.36 -1.98
CA THR A 65 9.72 -5.97 -2.68
C THR A 65 8.47 -6.74 -2.26
N GLY A 66 8.66 -7.95 -1.70
CA GLY A 66 7.52 -8.79 -1.34
C GLY A 66 6.60 -9.01 -2.55
N PRO A 67 5.27 -8.80 -2.41
CA PRO A 67 4.33 -8.95 -3.54
C PRO A 67 4.37 -7.81 -4.54
N GLY A 68 5.21 -6.79 -4.33
CA GLY A 68 5.29 -5.64 -5.22
C GLY A 68 4.26 -4.55 -4.94
N TYR A 69 3.51 -4.64 -3.86
CA TYR A 69 2.46 -3.67 -3.52
C TYR A 69 3.02 -2.26 -3.33
N SER A 70 4.06 -2.13 -2.47
CA SER A 70 4.67 -0.82 -2.18
C SER A 70 5.27 -0.18 -3.43
N GLY A 71 5.96 -0.97 -4.24
CA GLY A 71 6.54 -0.49 -5.50
C GLY A 71 5.48 0.00 -6.48
N LEU A 72 4.42 -0.78 -6.64
CA LEU A 72 3.30 -0.41 -7.51
C LEU A 72 2.59 0.84 -6.98
N LEU A 73 2.39 0.93 -5.67
CA LEU A 73 1.77 2.11 -5.05
C LEU A 73 2.57 3.38 -5.36
N MET A 74 3.90 3.33 -5.18
CA MET A 74 4.75 4.47 -5.47
C MET A 74 4.73 4.83 -6.95
N LEU A 75 4.76 3.85 -7.83
CA LEU A 75 4.70 4.07 -9.27
C LEU A 75 3.40 4.76 -9.68
N LEU A 76 2.26 4.28 -9.17
CA LEU A 76 0.95 4.82 -9.52
C LEU A 76 0.71 6.22 -8.98
N ASN A 77 1.43 6.62 -7.93
CA ASN A 77 1.24 7.92 -7.28
C ASN A 77 2.37 8.91 -7.56
N SER A 78 3.31 8.55 -8.44
CA SER A 78 4.37 9.44 -8.89
C SER A 78 4.02 10.02 -10.26
N ARG A 79 4.44 11.26 -10.51
CA ARG A 79 4.29 11.88 -11.83
C ARG A 79 5.30 11.35 -12.85
N HIS A 80 6.34 10.67 -12.38
CA HIS A 80 7.41 10.13 -13.22
C HIS A 80 7.19 8.66 -13.60
N ARG A 81 5.98 8.18 -13.58
CA ARG A 81 5.70 6.81 -13.99
C ARG A 81 5.86 6.65 -15.49
N LEU A 82 6.34 5.49 -15.85
CA LEU A 82 6.57 5.13 -17.25
C LEU A 82 5.29 4.63 -17.92
#